data_a79013a847a43b01008e22f3dccc376f
#
_entry.id   a79013a847a43b01008e22f3dccc376f
#
_cell.length_a   1.000
_cell.length_b   1.000
_cell.length_c   1.000
_cell.angle_alpha   90.00
_cell.angle_beta   90.00
_cell.angle_gamma   90.00
#
_symmetry.space_group_name_H-M   'P 1'
#
loop_
_entity.id
_entity.type
_entity.pdbx_description
1 polymer ?
#
loop_
_entity_poly.entity_id
_entity_poly.type
_entity_poly.pdbx_seq_one_letter_code
_entity_poly.pdbx_strand_id
1 'polypeptide(L)'
;MQLSRAEFDARYAAGTLRIAFVGMSNIGKSYTVMRLATKYDFNLIEVDKLIWENLGHDSMDAFAEWQGHPYTDGYSEREAHSISLETAATRKALSTDQRNPMVDTTGSVIYTDEDVLEMLRRDYYVVYIEAMADHIERLKVQYFKQPKPLVWAGHYEKLEGKTETESILECYPKLLKSRADMYAKLADITLPSTMILNPKVKIDAIYEALKPAV
;
A
#
# COMPACT_ATOMS: atom_id res chain seq x y z
N MET A 1 2.54 7.49 -14.38
CA MET A 1 2.95 7.47 -15.83
C MET A 1 1.76 7.02 -16.67
N GLN A 2 1.22 7.86 -17.53
CA GLN A 2 0.11 7.47 -18.41
C GLN A 2 0.64 6.63 -19.58
N LEU A 3 0.08 5.43 -19.77
CA LEU A 3 0.40 4.54 -20.88
C LEU A 3 -0.85 4.32 -21.73
N SER A 4 -0.68 4.16 -23.04
CA SER A 4 -1.68 3.49 -23.87
C SER A 4 -1.58 1.97 -23.71
N ARG A 5 -2.62 1.24 -24.12
CA ARG A 5 -2.61 -0.24 -24.10
C ARG A 5 -1.47 -0.82 -24.92
N ALA A 6 -1.20 -0.24 -26.09
CA ALA A 6 -0.10 -0.68 -26.95
C ALA A 6 1.28 -0.46 -26.29
N GLU A 7 1.48 0.67 -25.59
CA GLU A 7 2.72 0.93 -24.86
C GLU A 7 2.86 -0.02 -23.65
N PHE A 8 1.78 -0.31 -22.94
CA PHE A 8 1.78 -1.30 -21.85
C PHE A 8 2.27 -2.66 -22.35
N ASP A 9 1.67 -3.18 -23.43
CA ASP A 9 2.03 -4.47 -24.02
C ASP A 9 3.46 -4.46 -24.60
N ALA A 10 3.88 -3.37 -25.26
CA ALA A 10 5.22 -3.22 -25.81
C ALA A 10 6.30 -3.20 -24.71
N ARG A 11 6.08 -2.46 -23.63
CA ARG A 11 6.99 -2.41 -22.47
C ARG A 11 7.07 -3.77 -21.77
N TYR A 12 5.94 -4.45 -21.61
CA TYR A 12 5.92 -5.79 -21.04
C TYR A 12 6.76 -6.77 -21.88
N ALA A 13 6.57 -6.79 -23.18
CA ALA A 13 7.33 -7.63 -24.09
C ALA A 13 8.84 -7.32 -24.07
N ALA A 14 9.19 -6.03 -23.98
CA ALA A 14 10.57 -5.56 -23.86
C ALA A 14 11.21 -5.84 -22.49
N GLY A 15 10.44 -6.19 -21.46
CA GLY A 15 10.94 -6.38 -20.10
C GLY A 15 11.16 -5.09 -19.33
N THR A 16 10.53 -3.99 -19.77
CA THR A 16 10.71 -2.65 -19.19
C THR A 16 9.45 -2.07 -18.54
N LEU A 17 8.39 -2.88 -18.44
CA LEU A 17 7.16 -2.49 -17.75
C LEU A 17 7.35 -2.53 -16.23
N ARG A 18 7.28 -1.38 -15.60
CA ARG A 18 7.42 -1.19 -14.16
C ARG A 18 6.05 -0.92 -13.55
N ILE A 19 5.57 -1.78 -12.66
CA ILE A 19 4.25 -1.64 -12.01
C ILE A 19 4.44 -1.50 -10.50
N ALA A 20 3.71 -0.58 -9.88
CA ALA A 20 3.64 -0.48 -8.42
C ALA A 20 2.17 -0.52 -7.97
N PHE A 21 1.89 -1.36 -6.98
CA PHE A 21 0.57 -1.45 -6.37
C PHE A 21 0.53 -0.63 -5.09
N VAL A 22 -0.46 0.26 -4.99
CA VAL A 22 -0.73 1.08 -3.82
C VAL A 22 -2.13 0.81 -3.29
N GLY A 23 -2.36 1.09 -2.02
CA GLY A 23 -3.65 0.89 -1.37
C GLY A 23 -3.50 0.45 0.08
N MET A 24 -4.61 0.40 0.79
CA MET A 24 -4.65 0.09 2.22
C MET A 24 -4.09 -1.30 2.53
N SER A 25 -3.58 -1.49 3.74
CA SER A 25 -3.26 -2.83 4.25
C SER A 25 -4.53 -3.69 4.33
N ASN A 26 -4.37 -5.02 4.22
CA ASN A 26 -5.47 -5.99 4.32
C ASN A 26 -6.57 -5.90 3.23
N ILE A 27 -6.30 -5.20 2.10
CA ILE A 27 -7.20 -5.06 0.96
C ILE A 27 -7.02 -6.18 -0.09
N GLY A 28 -6.16 -7.15 0.17
CA GLY A 28 -5.84 -8.24 -0.79
C GLY A 28 -4.73 -7.88 -1.80
N LYS A 29 -4.04 -6.76 -1.61
CA LYS A 29 -2.99 -6.25 -2.50
C LYS A 29 -1.88 -7.31 -2.71
N SER A 30 -1.17 -7.71 -1.66
CA SER A 30 -0.04 -8.66 -1.72
C SER A 30 -0.43 -10.02 -2.34
N TYR A 31 -1.61 -10.55 -1.98
CA TYR A 31 -2.10 -11.80 -2.58
C TYR A 31 -2.30 -11.67 -4.09
N THR A 32 -2.85 -10.56 -4.55
CA THR A 32 -3.10 -10.30 -5.98
C THR A 32 -1.80 -10.10 -6.74
N VAL A 33 -0.90 -9.28 -6.19
CA VAL A 33 0.41 -8.99 -6.79
C VAL A 33 1.23 -10.26 -6.95
N MET A 34 1.29 -11.11 -5.91
CA MET A 34 1.98 -12.40 -5.96
C MET A 34 1.42 -13.31 -7.08
N ARG A 35 0.09 -13.39 -7.23
CA ARG A 35 -0.55 -14.21 -8.27
C ARG A 35 -0.29 -13.68 -9.68
N LEU A 36 -0.33 -12.36 -9.86
CA LEU A 36 0.01 -11.71 -11.12
C LEU A 36 1.47 -11.95 -11.47
N ALA A 37 2.38 -11.71 -10.53
CA ALA A 37 3.81 -11.89 -10.73
C ALA A 37 4.14 -13.34 -11.13
N THR A 38 3.59 -14.31 -10.41
CA THR A 38 3.81 -15.73 -10.71
C THR A 38 3.27 -16.13 -12.09
N LYS A 39 2.05 -15.66 -12.46
CA LYS A 39 1.43 -16.08 -13.70
C LYS A 39 2.01 -15.41 -14.95
N TYR A 40 2.40 -14.16 -14.83
CA TYR A 40 2.85 -13.32 -15.93
C TYR A 40 4.35 -12.98 -15.87
N ASP A 41 5.11 -13.75 -15.11
CA ASP A 41 6.58 -13.64 -15.04
C ASP A 41 7.08 -12.19 -14.75
N PHE A 42 6.44 -11.52 -13.79
CA PHE A 42 6.96 -10.28 -13.24
C PHE A 42 7.93 -10.55 -12.08
N ASN A 43 8.92 -9.71 -11.94
CA ASN A 43 9.81 -9.77 -10.78
C ASN A 43 9.16 -9.07 -9.58
N LEU A 44 8.64 -9.85 -8.64
CA LEU A 44 7.97 -9.36 -7.44
C LEU A 44 8.97 -8.78 -6.45
N ILE A 45 8.70 -7.55 -5.98
CA ILE A 45 9.43 -6.88 -4.92
C ILE A 45 8.43 -6.48 -3.84
N GLU A 46 8.57 -7.06 -2.65
CA GLU A 46 7.69 -6.80 -1.50
C GLU A 46 8.38 -5.83 -0.54
N VAL A 47 7.87 -4.60 -0.44
CA VAL A 47 8.45 -3.56 0.43
C VAL A 47 8.38 -3.97 1.89
N ASP A 48 7.29 -4.63 2.33
CA ASP A 48 7.16 -5.14 3.69
C ASP A 48 8.32 -6.08 4.07
N LYS A 49 8.80 -6.93 3.14
CA LYS A 49 9.97 -7.80 3.38
C LYS A 49 11.25 -7.00 3.53
N LEU A 50 11.44 -5.97 2.70
CA LEU A 50 12.64 -5.11 2.79
C LEU A 50 12.68 -4.31 4.10
N ILE A 51 11.52 -3.89 4.61
CA ILE A 51 11.40 -3.27 5.93
C ILE A 51 11.77 -4.31 7.00
N TRP A 52 11.16 -5.48 6.93
CA TRP A 52 11.38 -6.58 7.86
C TRP A 52 12.85 -6.95 8.04
N GLU A 53 13.57 -7.12 6.95
CA GLU A 53 14.99 -7.47 6.96
C GLU A 53 15.87 -6.45 7.71
N ASN A 54 15.39 -5.23 7.92
CA ASN A 54 16.11 -4.12 8.52
C ASN A 54 15.54 -3.67 9.88
N LEU A 55 14.44 -4.25 10.34
CA LEU A 55 13.70 -3.78 11.52
C LEU A 55 14.38 -4.11 12.86
N GLY A 56 15.17 -5.18 12.94
CA GLY A 56 15.68 -5.67 14.22
C GLY A 56 14.59 -6.17 15.18
N HIS A 57 13.38 -6.40 14.70
CA HIS A 57 12.25 -6.96 15.45
C HIS A 57 11.94 -8.39 14.98
N ASP A 58 11.53 -9.26 15.91
CA ASP A 58 11.31 -10.69 15.63
C ASP A 58 10.01 -10.98 14.85
N SER A 59 9.06 -10.02 14.78
CA SER A 59 7.78 -10.18 14.08
C SER A 59 7.09 -8.85 13.75
N MET A 60 6.17 -8.84 12.75
CA MET A 60 5.33 -7.67 12.46
C MET A 60 4.44 -7.30 13.65
N ASP A 61 4.05 -8.29 14.46
CA ASP A 61 3.30 -8.04 15.68
C ASP A 61 4.18 -7.34 16.73
N ALA A 62 5.44 -7.77 16.90
CA ALA A 62 6.42 -7.09 17.76
C ALA A 62 6.70 -5.66 17.29
N PHE A 63 6.76 -5.43 15.98
CA PHE A 63 6.90 -4.08 15.43
C PHE A 63 5.66 -3.22 15.66
N ALA A 64 4.46 -3.79 15.50
CA ALA A 64 3.21 -3.08 15.79
C ALA A 64 3.10 -2.72 17.28
N GLU A 65 3.49 -3.63 18.16
CA GLU A 65 3.53 -3.40 19.60
C GLU A 65 4.55 -2.30 19.97
N TRP A 66 5.74 -2.36 19.38
CA TRP A 66 6.75 -1.31 19.55
C TRP A 66 6.27 0.04 19.04
N GLN A 67 5.66 0.12 17.87
CA GLN A 67 5.13 1.37 17.33
C GLN A 67 4.01 1.92 18.20
N GLY A 68 3.12 1.07 18.69
CA GLY A 68 2.04 1.41 19.59
C GLY A 68 0.90 2.18 18.91
N HIS A 69 0.09 2.82 19.75
CA HIS A 69 -1.07 3.62 19.33
C HIS A 69 -0.77 5.11 19.38
N PRO A 70 -1.51 5.95 18.64
CA PRO A 70 -1.25 7.40 18.52
C PRO A 70 -1.40 8.19 19.84
N TYR A 71 -1.99 7.57 20.86
CA TYR A 71 -2.13 8.15 22.20
C TYR A 71 -1.03 7.69 23.19
N THR A 72 -0.11 6.82 22.76
CA THR A 72 0.99 6.37 23.63
C THR A 72 2.16 7.33 23.59
N ASP A 73 2.81 7.51 24.73
CA ASP A 73 3.99 8.37 24.84
C ASP A 73 5.07 7.94 23.84
N GLY A 74 5.70 8.93 23.17
CA GLY A 74 6.74 8.69 22.19
C GLY A 74 6.25 8.08 20.87
N TYR A 75 4.94 8.05 20.62
CA TYR A 75 4.41 7.53 19.36
C TYR A 75 4.90 8.32 18.12
N SER A 76 4.96 9.64 18.21
CA SER A 76 5.39 10.50 17.08
C SER A 76 6.79 10.16 16.59
N GLU A 77 7.73 9.90 17.52
CA GLU A 77 9.09 9.52 17.19
C GLU A 77 9.15 8.13 16.55
N ARG A 78 8.36 7.18 17.06
CA ARG A 78 8.28 5.83 16.49
C ARG A 78 7.59 5.83 15.12
N GLU A 79 6.54 6.65 14.95
CA GLU A 79 5.89 6.84 13.65
C GLU A 79 6.87 7.44 12.62
N ALA A 80 7.61 8.48 12.99
CA ALA A 80 8.63 9.08 12.12
C ALA A 80 9.73 8.07 11.75
N HIS A 81 10.16 7.24 12.69
CA HIS A 81 11.12 6.17 12.44
C HIS A 81 10.55 5.12 11.45
N SER A 82 9.29 4.71 11.63
CA SER A 82 8.61 3.79 10.72
C SER A 82 8.52 4.34 9.30
N ILE A 83 8.19 5.62 9.14
CA ILE A 83 8.16 6.31 7.85
C ILE A 83 9.56 6.34 7.22
N SER A 84 10.60 6.59 8.00
CA SER A 84 11.99 6.59 7.52
C SER A 84 12.42 5.22 6.99
N LEU A 85 12.09 4.15 7.71
CA LEU A 85 12.36 2.76 7.29
C LEU A 85 11.61 2.44 5.99
N GLU A 86 10.36 2.81 5.91
CA GLU A 86 9.53 2.61 4.72
C GLU A 86 10.07 3.41 3.51
N THR A 87 10.46 4.66 3.73
CA THR A 87 11.08 5.50 2.71
C THR A 87 12.34 4.85 2.13
N ALA A 88 13.24 4.37 3.00
CA ALA A 88 14.46 3.70 2.58
C ALA A 88 14.18 2.40 1.81
N ALA A 89 13.27 1.57 2.32
CA ALA A 89 12.89 0.31 1.70
C ALA A 89 12.19 0.51 0.34
N THR A 90 11.27 1.47 0.26
CA THR A 90 10.57 1.79 -0.99
C THR A 90 11.54 2.37 -2.02
N ARG A 91 12.42 3.29 -1.63
CA ARG A 91 13.46 3.82 -2.53
C ARG A 91 14.35 2.70 -3.09
N LYS A 92 14.76 1.75 -2.26
CA LYS A 92 15.53 0.56 -2.68
C LYS A 92 14.71 -0.30 -3.66
N ALA A 93 13.44 -0.57 -3.38
CA ALA A 93 12.54 -1.33 -4.26
C ALA A 93 12.37 -0.66 -5.63
N LEU A 94 12.17 0.66 -5.65
CA LEU A 94 11.97 1.42 -6.88
C LEU A 94 13.24 1.59 -7.71
N SER A 95 14.42 1.48 -7.11
CA SER A 95 15.72 1.61 -7.80
C SER A 95 16.19 0.31 -8.45
N THR A 96 15.34 -0.71 -8.55
CA THR A 96 15.68 -1.99 -9.16
C THR A 96 15.91 -1.86 -10.68
N ASP A 97 16.81 -2.68 -11.21
CA ASP A 97 17.07 -2.89 -12.65
C ASP A 97 16.48 -4.22 -13.17
N GLN A 98 15.73 -4.94 -12.35
CA GLN A 98 15.10 -6.20 -12.72
C GLN A 98 14.13 -5.99 -13.89
N ARG A 99 13.97 -7.05 -14.71
CA ARG A 99 13.03 -7.07 -15.82
C ARG A 99 11.59 -7.08 -15.29
N ASN A 100 10.71 -6.24 -15.85
CA ASN A 100 9.30 -6.16 -15.49
C ASN A 100 9.07 -6.18 -13.96
N PRO A 101 9.62 -5.23 -13.17
CA PRO A 101 9.43 -5.24 -11.73
C PRO A 101 7.98 -4.94 -11.38
N MET A 102 7.45 -5.70 -10.42
CA MET A 102 6.13 -5.50 -9.83
C MET A 102 6.29 -5.27 -8.34
N VAL A 103 6.11 -4.04 -7.90
CA VAL A 103 6.34 -3.61 -6.52
C VAL A 103 5.04 -3.65 -5.73
N ASP A 104 5.01 -4.47 -4.67
CA ASP A 104 3.98 -4.45 -3.65
C ASP A 104 4.38 -3.48 -2.54
N THR A 105 3.78 -2.29 -2.54
CA THR A 105 4.08 -1.27 -1.54
C THR A 105 3.32 -1.50 -0.24
N THR A 106 3.73 -0.86 0.83
CA THR A 106 2.97 -0.85 2.09
C THR A 106 1.73 0.04 1.99
N GLY A 107 0.89 -0.02 3.03
CA GLY A 107 -0.27 0.88 3.14
C GLY A 107 0.09 2.33 3.52
N SER A 108 1.33 2.61 3.90
CA SER A 108 1.80 3.94 4.29
C SER A 108 2.76 4.60 3.29
N VAL A 109 2.97 3.99 2.13
CA VAL A 109 3.85 4.52 1.06
C VAL A 109 3.58 5.98 0.70
N ILE A 110 2.34 6.43 0.85
CA ILE A 110 1.91 7.82 0.63
C ILE A 110 2.50 8.83 1.61
N TYR A 111 3.13 8.38 2.68
CA TYR A 111 3.79 9.22 3.70
C TYR A 111 5.32 9.18 3.59
N THR A 112 5.86 8.47 2.60
CA THR A 112 7.31 8.49 2.30
C THR A 112 7.73 9.85 1.76
N ASP A 113 9.05 10.06 1.68
CA ASP A 113 9.61 11.31 1.17
C ASP A 113 9.13 11.62 -0.26
N GLU A 114 9.04 12.90 -0.61
CA GLU A 114 8.49 13.35 -1.90
C GLU A 114 9.30 12.79 -3.10
N ASP A 115 10.61 12.61 -2.97
CA ASP A 115 11.44 12.00 -4.02
C ASP A 115 11.02 10.56 -4.36
N VAL A 116 10.58 9.79 -3.34
CA VAL A 116 10.04 8.42 -3.52
C VAL A 116 8.70 8.46 -4.25
N LEU A 117 7.82 9.40 -3.88
CA LEU A 117 6.54 9.60 -4.55
C LEU A 117 6.73 10.10 -5.99
N GLU A 118 7.73 10.93 -6.26
CA GLU A 118 8.11 11.35 -7.61
C GLU A 118 8.65 10.18 -8.44
N MET A 119 9.48 9.30 -7.86
CA MET A 119 9.92 8.06 -8.52
C MET A 119 8.73 7.18 -8.93
N LEU A 120 7.75 7.01 -8.04
CA LEU A 120 6.52 6.26 -8.35
C LEU A 120 5.78 6.87 -9.54
N ARG A 121 5.52 8.19 -9.52
CA ARG A 121 4.78 8.88 -10.59
C ARG A 121 5.51 8.86 -11.94
N ARG A 122 6.83 9.00 -11.93
CA ARG A 122 7.65 9.12 -13.13
C ARG A 122 7.97 7.77 -13.77
N ASP A 123 8.37 6.78 -12.95
CA ASP A 123 9.02 5.58 -13.43
C ASP A 123 8.11 4.34 -13.40
N TYR A 124 6.99 4.40 -12.69
CA TYR A 124 6.09 3.25 -12.50
C TYR A 124 4.68 3.53 -13.01
N TYR A 125 4.04 2.49 -13.53
CA TYR A 125 2.59 2.45 -13.75
C TYR A 125 1.92 2.09 -12.43
N VAL A 126 1.27 3.05 -11.82
CA VAL A 126 0.75 2.93 -10.45
C VAL A 126 -0.68 2.41 -10.46
N VAL A 127 -0.89 1.27 -9.83
CA VAL A 127 -2.19 0.61 -9.68
C VAL A 127 -2.70 0.83 -8.27
N TYR A 128 -3.82 1.52 -8.11
CA TYR A 128 -4.49 1.67 -6.83
C TYR A 128 -5.58 0.61 -6.64
N ILE A 129 -5.52 -0.15 -5.55
CA ILE A 129 -6.62 -1.03 -5.12
C ILE A 129 -7.50 -0.24 -4.14
N GLU A 130 -8.67 0.17 -4.63
CA GLU A 130 -9.62 0.99 -3.88
C GLU A 130 -10.44 0.15 -2.91
N ALA A 131 -10.45 0.56 -1.64
CA ALA A 131 -11.29 -0.03 -0.61
C ALA A 131 -12.74 0.43 -0.79
N MET A 132 -13.65 -0.50 -1.08
CA MET A 132 -15.08 -0.23 -1.11
C MET A 132 -15.65 -0.13 0.32
N ALA A 133 -16.83 0.48 0.47
CA ALA A 133 -17.45 0.79 1.77
C ALA A 133 -17.48 -0.41 2.74
N ASP A 134 -17.87 -1.59 2.27
CA ASP A 134 -17.90 -2.82 3.08
C ASP A 134 -16.53 -3.23 3.62
N HIS A 135 -15.46 -2.93 2.85
CA HIS A 135 -14.09 -3.21 3.27
C HIS A 135 -13.60 -2.21 4.32
N ILE A 136 -14.03 -0.96 4.23
CA ILE A 136 -13.71 0.07 5.24
C ILE A 136 -14.22 -0.34 6.62
N GLU A 137 -15.46 -0.84 6.71
CA GLU A 137 -16.00 -1.34 7.98
C GLU A 137 -15.21 -2.55 8.51
N ARG A 138 -14.79 -3.45 7.63
CA ARG A 138 -13.91 -4.59 8.02
C ARG A 138 -12.55 -4.12 8.52
N LEU A 139 -11.94 -3.11 7.90
CA LEU A 139 -10.66 -2.56 8.34
C LEU A 139 -10.74 -1.97 9.75
N LYS A 140 -11.85 -1.30 10.10
CA LYS A 140 -12.08 -0.81 11.47
C LYS A 140 -12.07 -1.95 12.49
N VAL A 141 -12.80 -3.04 12.19
CA VAL A 141 -12.84 -4.22 13.08
C VAL A 141 -11.47 -4.88 13.19
N GLN A 142 -10.73 -4.98 12.09
CA GLN A 142 -9.40 -5.60 12.07
C GLN A 142 -8.36 -4.80 12.83
N TYR A 143 -8.44 -3.47 12.81
CA TYR A 143 -7.49 -2.61 13.52
C TYR A 143 -7.37 -2.97 15.01
N PHE A 144 -8.49 -3.31 15.67
CA PHE A 144 -8.48 -3.70 17.08
C PHE A 144 -8.21 -5.19 17.34
N LYS A 145 -8.49 -6.05 16.35
CA LYS A 145 -8.30 -7.51 16.51
C LYS A 145 -6.87 -7.96 16.20
N GLN A 146 -6.26 -7.32 15.24
CA GLN A 146 -4.90 -7.62 14.76
C GLN A 146 -4.20 -6.29 14.46
N PRO A 147 -3.71 -5.59 15.50
CA PRO A 147 -3.03 -4.33 15.31
C PRO A 147 -1.82 -4.53 14.40
N LYS A 148 -1.72 -3.70 13.38
CA LYS A 148 -0.55 -3.58 12.53
C LYS A 148 0.07 -2.21 12.75
N PRO A 149 1.38 -2.05 12.49
CA PRO A 149 1.98 -0.73 12.49
C PRO A 149 1.16 0.18 11.60
N LEU A 150 0.61 1.25 12.17
CA LEU A 150 -0.23 2.19 11.43
C LEU A 150 0.30 3.60 11.59
N VAL A 151 0.59 4.24 10.47
CA VAL A 151 0.95 5.66 10.42
C VAL A 151 -0.34 6.48 10.48
N TRP A 152 -0.52 7.27 11.51
CA TRP A 152 -1.69 8.14 11.68
C TRP A 152 -1.52 9.51 11.02
N ALA A 153 -0.28 9.96 10.85
CA ALA A 153 0.06 11.24 10.18
C ALA A 153 -0.78 12.43 10.69
N GLY A 154 -0.95 12.53 12.02
CA GLY A 154 -1.72 13.60 12.64
C GLY A 154 -3.25 13.47 12.57
N HIS A 155 -3.79 12.37 12.04
CA HIS A 155 -5.25 12.19 11.96
C HIS A 155 -5.90 11.70 13.25
N TYR A 156 -5.13 11.42 14.31
CA TYR A 156 -5.67 11.11 15.63
C TYR A 156 -5.81 12.37 16.47
N GLU A 157 -6.96 12.50 17.11
CA GLU A 157 -7.26 13.52 18.09
C GLU A 157 -7.99 12.87 19.27
N LYS A 158 -7.57 13.18 20.50
CA LYS A 158 -8.31 12.76 21.69
C LYS A 158 -9.57 13.62 21.79
N LEU A 159 -10.74 12.98 21.69
CA LEU A 159 -12.02 13.64 21.73
C LEU A 159 -12.48 13.83 23.18
N GLU A 160 -13.05 14.99 23.48
CA GLU A 160 -13.56 15.33 24.81
C GLU A 160 -14.68 14.36 25.23
N GLY A 161 -14.62 13.86 26.45
CA GLY A 161 -15.59 12.93 27.02
C GLY A 161 -15.53 11.51 26.48
N LYS A 162 -14.57 11.17 25.59
CA LYS A 162 -14.40 9.83 25.03
C LYS A 162 -13.14 9.15 25.54
N THR A 163 -13.12 7.83 25.52
CA THR A 163 -11.92 7.00 25.74
C THR A 163 -10.97 7.12 24.53
N GLU A 164 -9.73 6.67 24.65
CA GLU A 164 -8.77 6.55 23.54
C GLU A 164 -9.34 5.69 22.40
N THR A 165 -9.92 4.53 22.75
CA THR A 165 -10.54 3.61 21.78
C THR A 165 -11.68 4.27 21.02
N GLU A 166 -12.58 4.98 21.69
CA GLU A 166 -13.68 5.70 21.06
C GLU A 166 -13.15 6.83 20.16
N SER A 167 -12.10 7.55 20.58
CA SER A 167 -11.45 8.56 19.76
C SER A 167 -10.82 7.97 18.50
N ILE A 168 -10.15 6.81 18.60
CA ILE A 168 -9.64 6.07 17.45
C ILE A 168 -10.77 5.70 16.50
N LEU A 169 -11.86 5.13 16.99
CA LEU A 169 -13.00 4.70 16.16
C LEU A 169 -13.59 5.84 15.34
N GLU A 170 -13.58 7.06 15.86
CA GLU A 170 -14.06 8.24 15.14
C GLU A 170 -13.02 8.89 14.22
N CYS A 171 -11.75 8.82 14.58
CA CYS A 171 -10.67 9.38 13.76
C CYS A 171 -10.28 8.45 12.59
N TYR A 172 -10.38 7.14 12.79
CA TYR A 172 -9.94 6.15 11.80
C TYR A 172 -10.60 6.29 10.41
N PRO A 173 -11.93 6.54 10.29
CA PRO A 173 -12.53 6.81 8.98
C PRO A 173 -11.98 8.04 8.26
N LYS A 174 -11.59 9.08 9.02
CA LYS A 174 -10.97 10.29 8.46
C LYS A 174 -9.58 9.98 7.90
N LEU A 175 -8.79 9.17 8.64
CA LEU A 175 -7.51 8.67 8.17
C LEU A 175 -7.66 7.85 6.88
N LEU A 176 -8.60 6.89 6.85
CA LEU A 176 -8.82 6.05 5.67
C LEU A 176 -9.25 6.88 4.45
N LYS A 177 -10.12 7.89 4.65
CA LYS A 177 -10.52 8.80 3.57
C LYS A 177 -9.32 9.59 3.04
N SER A 178 -8.54 10.19 3.91
CA SER A 178 -7.33 10.94 3.52
C SER A 178 -6.37 10.06 2.71
N ARG A 179 -6.12 8.83 3.17
CA ARG A 179 -5.28 7.86 2.44
C ARG A 179 -5.84 7.53 1.06
N ALA A 180 -7.17 7.28 0.96
CA ALA A 180 -7.81 6.99 -0.32
C ALA A 180 -7.60 8.14 -1.31
N ASP A 181 -7.78 9.40 -0.87
CA ASP A 181 -7.56 10.58 -1.68
C ASP A 181 -6.09 10.71 -2.14
N MET A 182 -5.12 10.31 -1.29
CA MET A 182 -3.69 10.32 -1.63
C MET A 182 -3.33 9.21 -2.62
N TYR A 183 -3.82 7.97 -2.44
CA TYR A 183 -3.60 6.89 -3.42
C TYR A 183 -4.18 7.24 -4.78
N ALA A 184 -5.40 7.79 -4.83
CA ALA A 184 -6.05 8.19 -6.07
C ALA A 184 -5.24 9.24 -6.85
N LYS A 185 -4.53 10.15 -6.15
CA LYS A 185 -3.65 11.14 -6.78
C LYS A 185 -2.36 10.54 -7.35
N LEU A 186 -1.91 9.39 -6.82
CA LEU A 186 -0.73 8.69 -7.33
C LEU A 186 -1.06 7.76 -8.50
N ALA A 187 -2.29 7.25 -8.57
CA ALA A 187 -2.68 6.16 -9.44
C ALA A 187 -2.80 6.56 -10.91
N ASP A 188 -2.33 5.69 -11.78
CA ASP A 188 -2.63 5.71 -13.22
C ASP A 188 -3.92 4.94 -13.52
N ILE A 189 -4.20 3.90 -12.72
CA ILE A 189 -5.45 3.11 -12.80
C ILE A 189 -5.92 2.70 -11.40
N THR A 190 -7.24 2.61 -11.25
CA THR A 190 -7.87 2.16 -10.01
C THR A 190 -8.66 0.88 -10.24
N LEU A 191 -8.43 -0.13 -9.40
CA LEU A 191 -9.18 -1.38 -9.38
C LEU A 191 -9.99 -1.48 -8.08
N PRO A 192 -11.29 -1.80 -8.15
CA PRO A 192 -12.08 -1.93 -6.93
C PRO A 192 -11.72 -3.23 -6.17
N SER A 193 -11.64 -3.14 -4.86
CA SER A 193 -11.37 -4.31 -4.01
C SER A 193 -12.40 -5.43 -4.15
N THR A 194 -13.62 -5.12 -4.57
CA THR A 194 -14.65 -6.12 -4.89
C THR A 194 -14.26 -7.02 -6.07
N MET A 195 -13.48 -6.53 -7.03
CA MET A 195 -12.90 -7.34 -8.09
C MET A 195 -11.79 -8.22 -7.55
N ILE A 196 -10.90 -7.66 -6.75
CA ILE A 196 -9.70 -8.31 -6.21
C ILE A 196 -10.04 -9.44 -5.24
N LEU A 197 -11.02 -9.21 -4.35
CA LEU A 197 -11.42 -10.15 -3.30
C LEU A 197 -12.50 -11.15 -3.73
N ASN A 198 -13.00 -11.04 -4.97
CA ASN A 198 -13.99 -11.96 -5.49
C ASN A 198 -13.31 -13.26 -5.97
N PRO A 199 -13.56 -14.41 -5.30
CA PRO A 199 -12.91 -15.68 -5.67
C PRO A 199 -13.32 -16.20 -7.06
N LYS A 200 -14.40 -15.67 -7.64
CA LYS A 200 -14.86 -16.04 -8.99
C LYS A 200 -14.12 -15.26 -10.09
N VAL A 201 -13.44 -14.16 -9.74
CA VAL A 201 -12.66 -13.38 -10.71
C VAL A 201 -11.31 -14.08 -10.95
N LYS A 202 -11.11 -14.47 -12.19
CA LYS A 202 -9.84 -15.09 -12.60
C LYS A 202 -8.74 -14.05 -12.66
N ILE A 203 -7.50 -14.47 -12.39
CA ILE A 203 -6.33 -13.59 -12.41
C ILE A 203 -6.12 -12.94 -13.80
N ASP A 204 -6.54 -13.61 -14.88
CA ASP A 204 -6.48 -13.06 -16.23
C ASP A 204 -7.39 -11.83 -16.40
N ALA A 205 -8.56 -11.86 -15.79
CA ALA A 205 -9.46 -10.71 -15.81
C ALA A 205 -8.86 -9.52 -15.03
N ILE A 206 -8.14 -9.81 -13.95
CA ILE A 206 -7.43 -8.77 -13.20
C ILE A 206 -6.27 -8.21 -14.04
N TYR A 207 -5.50 -9.08 -14.70
CA TYR A 207 -4.41 -8.66 -15.60
C TYR A 207 -4.92 -7.79 -16.76
N GLU A 208 -6.01 -8.18 -17.39
CA GLU A 208 -6.63 -7.37 -18.45
C GLU A 208 -7.16 -6.02 -17.93
N ALA A 209 -7.67 -6.00 -16.69
CA ALA A 209 -8.11 -4.77 -16.05
C ALA A 209 -6.98 -3.81 -15.64
N LEU A 210 -5.71 -4.30 -15.58
CA LEU A 210 -4.54 -3.42 -15.41
C LEU A 210 -4.24 -2.62 -16.67
N LYS A 211 -4.60 -3.12 -17.84
CA LYS A 211 -4.26 -2.47 -19.10
C LYS A 211 -5.13 -1.23 -19.30
N PRO A 212 -4.56 -0.12 -19.77
CA PRO A 212 -5.34 1.06 -20.12
C PRO A 212 -6.47 0.74 -21.08
N ALA A 213 -7.60 1.47 -20.97
CA ALA A 213 -8.69 1.36 -21.93
C ALA A 213 -8.19 1.70 -23.35
N VAL A 214 -8.80 1.07 -24.33
CA VAL A 214 -8.49 1.32 -25.75
C VAL A 214 -8.97 2.72 -26.16
#